data_7595af0ae57c7d9e1a8e72ccda3809ad
#
_entry.id   7595af0ae57c7d9e1a8e72ccda3809ad
#
_cell.length_a   1.000
_cell.length_b   1.000
_cell.length_c   1.000
_cell.angle_alpha   90.00
_cell.angle_beta   90.00
_cell.angle_gamma   90.00
#
_symmetry.space_group_name_H-M   'P 1'
#
loop_
_entity.id
_entity.type
_entity.pdbx_description
1 polymer ?
#
loop_
_entity_poly.entity_id
_entity_poly.type
_entity_poly.pdbx_seq_one_letter_code
_entity_poly.pdbx_strand_id
1 'polypeptide(L)'
;MVTVQMTLDRMKHTKCQDNSARQNLFSSLRQHVSHLEMADNTAQLSCDLPDLDAALSGGVRAGYPHLVCGHLHDGAATGFVLALLDKMIMQNPDAVFIWCAAPYAGLQGQLSARGIAAHGISPAHFIFIDEQHPMQLMAAFEQALQTKSVTAVIAEYGVMHQRPDLWQRWIRRFRRAARTSGAFGLLLGADAPAAGLETKWHITSSCYQQAPESSQWDEWPGLWDVELVSARGGRPYRNMLVWDRISRRFRHLPAQHQNSVPARHIYQSAASPAFSAQPVSA
;
A
#
# COMPACT_ATOMS: atom_id res chain seq x y z
N MET A 1 15.68 50.74 -22.92
CA MET A 1 14.69 49.79 -22.29
C MET A 1 14.79 48.36 -22.83
N VAL A 2 15.28 48.12 -24.03
CA VAL A 2 15.40 46.77 -24.62
C VAL A 2 16.53 45.91 -24.02
N THR A 3 17.62 46.51 -23.55
CA THR A 3 18.82 45.78 -23.04
C THR A 3 18.58 45.11 -21.66
N VAL A 4 17.72 45.69 -20.83
CA VAL A 4 17.42 45.13 -19.47
C VAL A 4 16.52 43.91 -19.59
N GLN A 5 15.62 43.88 -20.54
CA GLN A 5 14.70 42.77 -20.78
C GLN A 5 15.44 41.49 -21.24
N MET A 6 16.43 41.66 -22.17
CA MET A 6 17.28 40.55 -22.64
C MET A 6 18.14 39.92 -21.54
N THR A 7 18.59 40.71 -20.56
CA THR A 7 19.40 40.21 -19.46
C THR A 7 18.54 39.40 -18.47
N LEU A 8 17.32 39.84 -18.19
CA LEU A 8 16.36 39.12 -17.33
C LEU A 8 15.89 37.79 -17.95
N ASP A 9 15.66 37.74 -19.24
CA ASP A 9 15.29 36.51 -19.95
C ASP A 9 16.45 35.51 -20.00
N ARG A 10 17.68 35.98 -20.16
CA ARG A 10 18.88 35.12 -20.10
C ARG A 10 19.09 34.53 -18.69
N MET A 11 18.86 35.30 -17.62
CA MET A 11 18.93 34.81 -16.24
C MET A 11 17.83 33.81 -15.91
N LYS A 12 16.63 33.96 -16.46
CA LYS A 12 15.54 32.98 -16.28
C LYS A 12 15.84 31.67 -17.01
N HIS A 13 16.36 31.73 -18.23
CA HIS A 13 16.78 30.53 -18.98
C HIS A 13 17.91 29.76 -18.28
N THR A 14 18.90 30.45 -17.72
CA THR A 14 20.01 29.81 -17.00
C THR A 14 19.52 29.12 -15.70
N LYS A 15 18.63 29.75 -14.94
CA LYS A 15 18.03 29.13 -13.74
C LYS A 15 17.16 27.92 -14.07
N CYS A 16 16.45 27.94 -15.19
CA CYS A 16 15.61 26.82 -15.61
C CYS A 16 16.44 25.62 -16.08
N GLN A 17 17.56 25.84 -16.77
CA GLN A 17 18.51 24.81 -17.17
C GLN A 17 19.24 24.19 -15.98
N ASP A 18 19.60 25.00 -14.97
CA ASP A 18 20.27 24.52 -13.76
C ASP A 18 19.34 23.65 -12.89
N ASN A 19 18.06 23.96 -12.82
CA ASN A 19 17.05 23.16 -12.16
C ASN A 19 16.79 21.81 -12.87
N SER A 20 16.74 21.83 -14.20
CA SER A 20 16.59 20.63 -15.02
C SER A 20 17.81 19.70 -14.89
N ALA A 21 19.02 20.25 -14.94
CA ALA A 21 20.26 19.49 -14.76
C ALA A 21 20.36 18.88 -13.35
N ARG A 22 19.96 19.62 -12.32
CA ARG A 22 19.87 19.09 -10.94
C ARG A 22 18.83 17.98 -10.81
N GLN A 23 17.63 18.15 -11.39
CA GLN A 23 16.61 17.10 -11.36
C GLN A 23 17.07 15.85 -12.10
N ASN A 24 17.74 15.98 -13.23
CA ASN A 24 18.32 14.85 -13.96
C ASN A 24 19.46 14.17 -13.19
N LEU A 25 20.29 14.93 -12.50
CA LEU A 25 21.34 14.38 -11.63
C LEU A 25 20.74 13.64 -10.43
N PHE A 26 19.71 14.20 -9.79
CA PHE A 26 19.02 13.53 -8.69
C PHE A 26 18.29 12.27 -9.14
N SER A 27 17.69 12.27 -10.34
CA SER A 27 17.04 11.06 -10.89
C SER A 27 18.08 9.98 -11.23
N SER A 28 19.20 10.34 -11.82
CA SER A 28 20.28 9.39 -12.13
C SER A 28 20.96 8.86 -10.86
N LEU A 29 21.18 9.69 -9.86
CA LEU A 29 21.69 9.25 -8.56
C LEU A 29 20.70 8.32 -7.84
N ARG A 30 19.42 8.60 -7.89
CA ARG A 30 18.37 7.70 -7.37
C ARG A 30 18.40 6.35 -8.09
N GLN A 31 18.51 6.35 -9.41
CA GLN A 31 18.64 5.12 -10.19
C GLN A 31 19.91 4.33 -9.83
N HIS A 32 21.06 5.01 -9.68
CA HIS A 32 22.30 4.36 -9.28
C HIS A 32 22.23 3.77 -7.86
N VAL A 33 21.69 4.51 -6.91
CA VAL A 33 21.49 4.01 -5.54
C VAL A 33 20.51 2.85 -5.53
N SER A 34 19.43 2.92 -6.33
CA SER A 34 18.50 1.80 -6.51
C SER A 34 19.17 0.57 -7.11
N HIS A 35 20.03 0.75 -8.11
CA HIS A 35 20.80 -0.37 -8.69
C HIS A 35 21.76 -1.01 -7.70
N LEU A 36 22.43 -0.23 -6.85
CA LEU A 36 23.29 -0.75 -5.79
C LEU A 36 22.48 -1.47 -4.70
N GLU A 37 21.28 -0.99 -4.39
CA GLU A 37 20.35 -1.66 -3.47
C GLU A 37 19.62 -2.86 -4.10
N MET A 38 19.47 -2.91 -5.44
CA MET A 38 18.91 -4.05 -6.18
C MET A 38 19.87 -5.25 -6.29
N ALA A 39 21.16 -5.07 -5.96
CA ALA A 39 22.09 -6.18 -5.82
C ALA A 39 21.77 -7.09 -4.61
N ASP A 40 20.88 -6.66 -3.72
CA ASP A 40 20.25 -7.53 -2.72
C ASP A 40 19.28 -8.49 -3.43
N ASN A 41 19.61 -9.76 -3.47
CA ASN A 41 18.81 -10.85 -4.06
C ASN A 41 17.54 -11.14 -3.22
N THR A 42 16.74 -10.11 -2.95
CA THR A 42 15.49 -10.22 -2.21
C THR A 42 14.39 -10.72 -3.13
N ALA A 43 13.60 -11.69 -2.66
CA ALA A 43 12.46 -12.20 -3.39
C ALA A 43 11.49 -11.06 -3.77
N GLN A 44 10.88 -11.16 -4.94
CA GLN A 44 9.88 -10.22 -5.44
C GLN A 44 8.59 -10.96 -5.74
N LEU A 45 7.46 -10.37 -5.36
CA LEU A 45 6.13 -10.86 -5.69
C LEU A 45 5.63 -10.13 -6.93
N SER A 46 5.57 -10.83 -8.07
CA SER A 46 4.93 -10.28 -9.27
C SER A 46 3.42 -10.16 -9.07
N CYS A 47 2.84 -9.08 -9.56
CA CYS A 47 1.40 -8.88 -9.61
C CYS A 47 0.77 -9.52 -10.85
N ASP A 48 1.56 -10.14 -11.75
CA ASP A 48 1.16 -10.69 -13.06
C ASP A 48 0.56 -9.61 -14.01
N LEU A 49 0.89 -8.35 -13.76
CA LEU A 49 0.54 -7.22 -14.62
C LEU A 49 1.83 -6.53 -15.07
N PRO A 50 2.23 -6.64 -16.35
CA PRO A 50 3.52 -6.15 -16.83
C PRO A 50 3.76 -4.67 -16.58
N ASP A 51 2.72 -3.84 -16.69
CA ASP A 51 2.79 -2.40 -16.47
C ASP A 51 2.92 -2.03 -14.98
N LEU A 52 2.23 -2.75 -14.10
CA LEU A 52 2.35 -2.60 -12.65
C LEU A 52 3.69 -3.15 -12.16
N ASP A 53 4.10 -4.32 -12.62
CA ASP A 53 5.39 -4.91 -12.26
C ASP A 53 6.56 -4.02 -12.75
N ALA A 54 6.43 -3.41 -13.94
CA ALA A 54 7.40 -2.42 -14.40
C ALA A 54 7.40 -1.14 -13.54
N ALA A 55 6.24 -0.70 -13.04
CA ALA A 55 6.15 0.43 -12.11
C ALA A 55 6.78 0.10 -10.75
N LEU A 56 6.76 -1.16 -10.33
CA LEU A 56 7.38 -1.68 -9.11
C LEU A 56 8.85 -2.07 -9.29
N SER A 57 9.41 -1.94 -10.49
CA SER A 57 10.76 -2.44 -10.82
C SER A 57 10.91 -3.96 -10.63
N GLY A 58 9.86 -4.71 -11.02
CA GLY A 58 9.85 -6.18 -11.03
C GLY A 58 8.85 -6.83 -10.07
N GLY A 59 8.19 -6.07 -9.21
CA GLY A 59 7.20 -6.59 -8.27
C GLY A 59 7.33 -6.03 -6.85
N VAL A 60 6.48 -6.48 -5.95
CA VAL A 60 6.53 -6.11 -4.52
C VAL A 60 7.71 -6.83 -3.86
N ARG A 61 8.64 -6.08 -3.27
CA ARG A 61 9.91 -6.64 -2.73
C ARG A 61 9.76 -7.16 -1.30
N ALA A 62 10.18 -8.39 -1.06
CA ALA A 62 10.32 -8.95 0.28
C ALA A 62 11.42 -8.23 1.08
N GLY A 63 11.38 -8.34 2.40
CA GLY A 63 12.39 -7.73 3.27
C GLY A 63 12.24 -6.22 3.45
N TYR A 64 11.08 -5.67 3.13
CA TYR A 64 10.81 -4.23 3.25
C TYR A 64 9.41 -3.94 3.78
N PRO A 65 9.20 -2.76 4.43
CA PRO A 65 7.89 -2.28 4.78
C PRO A 65 7.20 -1.57 3.60
N HIS A 66 5.94 -1.91 3.39
CA HIS A 66 5.02 -1.34 2.42
C HIS A 66 3.84 -0.72 3.15
N LEU A 67 3.28 0.36 2.62
CA LEU A 67 2.08 0.99 3.15
C LEU A 67 0.94 0.82 2.16
N VAL A 68 -0.15 0.24 2.62
CA VAL A 68 -1.41 0.15 1.90
C VAL A 68 -2.46 0.96 2.66
N CYS A 69 -2.91 2.05 2.08
CA CYS A 69 -3.90 2.92 2.68
C CYS A 69 -5.16 3.03 1.81
N GLY A 70 -6.27 3.37 2.47
CA GLY A 70 -7.58 3.54 1.86
C GLY A 70 -8.51 4.33 2.78
N HIS A 71 -9.78 4.44 2.40
CA HIS A 71 -10.77 5.08 3.25
C HIS A 71 -11.11 4.22 4.46
N LEU A 72 -11.33 4.85 5.62
CA LEU A 72 -11.58 4.19 6.91
C LEU A 72 -12.78 3.22 6.92
N HIS A 73 -13.74 3.39 6.03
CA HIS A 73 -14.93 2.54 5.93
C HIS A 73 -14.97 1.70 4.66
N ASP A 74 -13.84 1.61 3.96
CA ASP A 74 -13.70 0.89 2.72
C ASP A 74 -12.79 -0.32 2.90
N GLY A 75 -13.33 -1.52 2.75
CA GLY A 75 -12.58 -2.79 2.84
C GLY A 75 -11.63 -3.04 1.67
N ALA A 76 -11.52 -2.12 0.69
CA ALA A 76 -10.72 -2.29 -0.50
C ALA A 76 -9.23 -2.53 -0.20
N ALA A 77 -8.65 -1.75 0.71
CA ALA A 77 -7.25 -1.91 1.11
C ALA A 77 -7.00 -3.29 1.74
N THR A 78 -7.90 -3.75 2.62
CA THR A 78 -7.84 -5.11 3.19
C THR A 78 -7.97 -6.19 2.12
N GLY A 79 -8.94 -6.04 1.20
CA GLY A 79 -9.13 -6.97 0.09
C GLY A 79 -7.92 -7.03 -0.84
N PHE A 80 -7.29 -5.90 -1.13
CA PHE A 80 -6.06 -5.83 -1.93
C PHE A 80 -4.89 -6.53 -1.22
N VAL A 81 -4.73 -6.32 0.09
CA VAL A 81 -3.72 -7.05 0.89
C VAL A 81 -3.98 -8.54 0.85
N LEU A 82 -5.22 -9.01 1.05
CA LEU A 82 -5.56 -10.43 0.95
C LEU A 82 -5.23 -11.01 -0.44
N ALA A 83 -5.48 -10.27 -1.52
CA ALA A 83 -5.08 -10.69 -2.86
C ALA A 83 -3.56 -10.84 -3.01
N LEU A 84 -2.76 -9.96 -2.42
CA LEU A 84 -1.29 -10.11 -2.38
C LEU A 84 -0.87 -11.35 -1.57
N LEU A 85 -1.51 -11.60 -0.41
CA LEU A 85 -1.22 -12.78 0.40
C LEU A 85 -1.58 -14.07 -0.33
N ASP A 86 -2.69 -14.08 -1.07
CA ASP A 86 -3.09 -15.22 -1.91
C ASP A 86 -2.05 -15.52 -2.99
N LYS A 87 -1.48 -14.49 -3.62
CA LYS A 87 -0.35 -14.67 -4.54
C LYS A 87 0.91 -15.22 -3.86
N MET A 88 1.18 -14.83 -2.61
CA MET A 88 2.30 -15.40 -1.85
C MET A 88 2.10 -16.89 -1.58
N ILE A 89 0.86 -17.32 -1.27
CA ILE A 89 0.52 -18.75 -1.12
C ILE A 89 0.74 -19.51 -2.42
N MET A 90 0.41 -18.91 -3.56
CA MET A 90 0.68 -19.55 -4.86
C MET A 90 2.16 -19.83 -5.11
N GLN A 91 3.05 -18.94 -4.61
CA GLN A 91 4.49 -19.12 -4.70
C GLN A 91 5.04 -20.07 -3.61
N ASN A 92 4.43 -20.03 -2.42
CA ASN A 92 4.82 -20.85 -1.28
C ASN A 92 3.55 -21.36 -0.57
N PRO A 93 3.11 -22.61 -0.82
CA PRO A 93 1.93 -23.19 -0.18
C PRO A 93 2.01 -23.28 1.35
N ASP A 94 3.22 -23.25 1.94
CA ASP A 94 3.45 -23.27 3.37
C ASP A 94 3.59 -21.85 3.97
N ALA A 95 3.17 -20.81 3.24
CA ALA A 95 3.26 -19.42 3.68
C ALA A 95 2.51 -19.21 5.00
N VAL A 96 3.17 -18.52 5.95
CA VAL A 96 2.60 -18.13 7.24
C VAL A 96 2.50 -16.63 7.33
N PHE A 97 1.35 -16.14 7.75
CA PHE A 97 1.07 -14.72 7.91
C PHE A 97 0.77 -14.39 9.37
N ILE A 98 1.34 -13.29 9.85
CA ILE A 98 0.98 -12.74 11.16
C ILE A 98 0.17 -11.47 10.90
N TRP A 99 -1.06 -11.42 11.43
CA TRP A 99 -1.95 -10.28 11.34
C TRP A 99 -2.07 -9.62 12.71
N CYS A 100 -1.44 -8.46 12.84
CA CYS A 100 -1.47 -7.67 14.05
C CYS A 100 -2.56 -6.59 13.91
N ALA A 101 -3.56 -6.60 14.77
CA ALA A 101 -4.66 -5.64 14.76
C ALA A 101 -4.86 -5.03 16.15
N ALA A 102 -5.36 -3.79 16.17
CA ALA A 102 -5.85 -3.18 17.38
C ALA A 102 -7.39 -3.20 17.33
N PRO A 103 -8.10 -3.82 18.30
CA PRO A 103 -9.56 -3.96 18.27
C PRO A 103 -10.32 -2.65 18.10
N TYR A 104 -9.70 -1.52 18.45
CA TYR A 104 -10.29 -0.18 18.36
C TYR A 104 -9.77 0.66 17.18
N ALA A 105 -8.76 0.16 16.45
CA ALA A 105 -8.24 0.87 15.28
C ALA A 105 -9.15 0.72 14.06
N GLY A 106 -10.02 -0.27 14.07
CA GLY A 106 -10.83 -0.66 12.94
C GLY A 106 -12.26 -0.15 13.05
N LEU A 107 -12.53 1.03 12.57
CA LEU A 107 -13.88 1.38 12.12
C LEU A 107 -14.37 0.46 10.98
N GLN A 108 -13.51 -0.40 10.46
CA GLN A 108 -13.76 -1.33 9.36
C GLN A 108 -14.20 -2.73 9.81
N GLY A 109 -14.27 -2.99 11.13
CA GLY A 109 -14.49 -4.34 11.67
C GLY A 109 -13.20 -5.17 11.70
N GLN A 110 -13.27 -6.35 12.32
CA GLN A 110 -12.15 -7.29 12.40
C GLN A 110 -12.14 -8.23 11.20
N LEU A 111 -10.95 -8.54 10.70
CA LEU A 111 -10.77 -9.59 9.70
C LEU A 111 -11.20 -10.93 10.31
N SER A 112 -12.20 -11.58 9.73
CA SER A 112 -12.75 -12.84 10.20
C SER A 112 -12.25 -14.02 9.36
N ALA A 113 -12.17 -15.20 9.96
CA ALA A 113 -11.85 -16.44 9.25
C ALA A 113 -12.79 -16.70 8.07
N ARG A 114 -14.08 -16.34 8.21
CA ARG A 114 -15.06 -16.43 7.12
C ARG A 114 -14.77 -15.45 5.99
N GLY A 115 -14.34 -14.23 6.30
CA GLY A 115 -13.93 -13.24 5.30
C GLY A 115 -12.70 -13.70 4.53
N ILE A 116 -11.69 -14.24 5.23
CA ILE A 116 -10.48 -14.81 4.62
C ILE A 116 -10.86 -15.97 3.67
N ALA A 117 -11.70 -16.91 4.14
CA ALA A 117 -12.18 -18.02 3.33
C ALA A 117 -12.98 -17.55 2.11
N ALA A 118 -13.74 -16.47 2.23
CA ALA A 118 -14.46 -15.86 1.12
C ALA A 118 -13.52 -15.31 0.03
N HIS A 119 -12.28 -14.95 0.38
CA HIS A 119 -11.21 -14.61 -0.58
C HIS A 119 -10.52 -15.84 -1.19
N GLY A 120 -10.90 -17.05 -0.79
CA GLY A 120 -10.27 -18.30 -1.27
C GLY A 120 -9.02 -18.71 -0.51
N ILE A 121 -8.70 -18.05 0.59
CA ILE A 121 -7.52 -18.31 1.41
C ILE A 121 -7.92 -19.17 2.62
N SER A 122 -7.11 -20.19 2.94
CA SER A 122 -7.31 -20.96 4.18
C SER A 122 -6.94 -20.10 5.39
N PRO A 123 -7.82 -19.96 6.41
CA PRO A 123 -7.47 -19.27 7.65
C PRO A 123 -6.29 -19.90 8.40
N ALA A 124 -5.94 -21.16 8.11
CA ALA A 124 -4.81 -21.86 8.72
C ALA A 124 -3.44 -21.22 8.43
N HIS A 125 -3.35 -20.36 7.41
CA HIS A 125 -2.14 -19.57 7.13
C HIS A 125 -1.92 -18.42 8.11
N PHE A 126 -2.91 -18.08 8.95
CA PHE A 126 -2.89 -16.85 9.74
C PHE A 126 -2.69 -17.11 11.22
N ILE A 127 -1.86 -16.28 11.82
CA ILE A 127 -1.73 -16.08 13.26
C ILE A 127 -2.19 -14.67 13.55
N PHE A 128 -3.20 -14.51 14.42
CA PHE A 128 -3.72 -13.21 14.81
C PHE A 128 -3.10 -12.75 16.11
N ILE A 129 -2.70 -11.49 16.18
CA ILE A 129 -2.21 -10.81 17.37
C ILE A 129 -3.08 -9.58 17.60
N ASP A 130 -3.84 -9.58 18.69
CA ASP A 130 -4.69 -8.45 19.08
C ASP A 130 -4.00 -7.64 20.16
N GLU A 131 -3.73 -6.37 19.88
CA GLU A 131 -3.04 -5.46 20.78
C GLU A 131 -3.91 -4.24 21.11
N GLN A 132 -4.06 -3.96 22.40
CA GLN A 132 -4.93 -2.90 22.89
C GLN A 132 -4.35 -1.49 22.59
N HIS A 133 -3.03 -1.38 22.52
CA HIS A 133 -2.33 -0.11 22.41
C HIS A 133 -1.54 0.00 21.10
N PRO A 134 -1.65 1.13 20.37
CA PRO A 134 -0.92 1.34 19.12
C PRO A 134 0.58 1.12 19.22
N MET A 135 1.20 1.48 20.35
CA MET A 135 2.64 1.30 20.55
C MET A 135 3.02 -0.18 20.71
N GLN A 136 2.17 -0.98 21.36
CA GLN A 136 2.35 -2.43 21.50
C GLN A 136 2.13 -3.13 20.17
N LEU A 137 1.13 -2.71 19.40
CA LEU A 137 0.90 -3.16 18.02
C LEU A 137 2.15 -3.01 17.15
N MET A 138 2.77 -1.82 17.17
CA MET A 138 3.98 -1.57 16.40
C MET A 138 5.18 -2.38 16.90
N ALA A 139 5.27 -2.63 18.20
CA ALA A 139 6.31 -3.49 18.78
C ALA A 139 6.08 -4.96 18.40
N ALA A 140 4.84 -5.45 18.45
CA ALA A 140 4.47 -6.80 18.00
C ALA A 140 4.77 -7.00 16.51
N PHE A 141 4.41 -6.02 15.66
CA PHE A 141 4.73 -6.03 14.25
C PHE A 141 6.23 -6.12 13.98
N GLU A 142 7.05 -5.31 14.69
CA GLU A 142 8.51 -5.38 14.56
C GLU A 142 9.06 -6.74 14.96
N GLN A 143 8.59 -7.28 16.08
CA GLN A 143 9.03 -8.59 16.60
C GLN A 143 8.64 -9.71 15.63
N ALA A 144 7.41 -9.68 15.11
CA ALA A 144 6.95 -10.61 14.11
C ALA A 144 7.78 -10.55 12.82
N LEU A 145 8.15 -9.35 12.37
CA LEU A 145 9.03 -9.15 11.21
C LEU A 145 10.44 -9.74 11.37
N GLN A 146 10.91 -9.96 12.60
CA GLN A 146 12.22 -10.59 12.83
C GLN A 146 12.18 -12.13 12.71
N THR A 147 10.97 -12.72 12.63
CA THR A 147 10.78 -14.16 12.60
C THR A 147 11.02 -14.72 11.19
N LYS A 148 12.05 -15.56 11.02
CA LYS A 148 12.49 -16.07 9.70
C LYS A 148 11.50 -16.99 8.99
N SER A 149 10.60 -17.65 9.73
CA SER A 149 9.60 -18.57 9.16
C SER A 149 8.31 -17.89 8.71
N VAL A 150 8.21 -16.58 8.86
CA VAL A 150 7.02 -15.80 8.49
C VAL A 150 7.20 -15.22 7.10
N THR A 151 6.21 -15.42 6.24
CA THR A 151 6.21 -14.91 4.87
C THR A 151 5.85 -13.43 4.83
N ALA A 152 4.78 -13.05 5.52
CA ALA A 152 4.38 -11.65 5.63
C ALA A 152 3.81 -11.34 7.01
N VAL A 153 4.02 -10.11 7.44
CA VAL A 153 3.42 -9.55 8.64
C VAL A 153 2.59 -8.34 8.25
N ILE A 154 1.37 -8.29 8.73
CA ILE A 154 0.42 -7.22 8.49
C ILE A 154 0.17 -6.48 9.81
N ALA A 155 0.19 -5.15 9.80
CA ALA A 155 -0.24 -4.34 10.94
C ALA A 155 -1.37 -3.42 10.53
N GLU A 156 -2.56 -3.63 11.09
CA GLU A 156 -3.65 -2.67 11.02
C GLU A 156 -3.40 -1.58 12.07
N TYR A 157 -2.85 -0.46 11.63
CA TYR A 157 -2.62 0.67 12.53
C TYR A 157 -3.67 1.76 12.31
N GLY A 158 -4.12 2.36 13.41
CA GLY A 158 -5.05 3.48 13.35
C GLY A 158 -4.33 4.81 13.05
N VAL A 159 -4.56 5.82 13.87
CA VAL A 159 -4.16 7.22 13.66
C VAL A 159 -2.73 7.54 14.11
N MET A 160 -1.76 6.61 14.06
CA MET A 160 -0.38 6.83 14.53
C MET A 160 0.43 7.85 13.72
N HIS A 161 -0.03 8.20 12.52
CA HIS A 161 0.62 9.21 11.68
C HIS A 161 0.62 10.63 12.26
N GLN A 162 -0.14 10.91 13.33
CA GLN A 162 -0.15 12.21 14.01
C GLN A 162 1.20 12.57 14.68
N ARG A 163 2.14 11.63 14.76
CA ARG A 163 3.47 11.78 15.31
C ARG A 163 4.55 11.46 14.28
N PRO A 164 4.89 12.39 13.36
CA PRO A 164 5.82 12.13 12.24
C PRO A 164 7.20 11.64 12.69
N ASP A 165 7.69 12.10 13.84
CA ASP A 165 8.96 11.69 14.44
C ASP A 165 8.96 10.22 14.87
N LEU A 166 7.87 9.76 15.48
CA LEU A 166 7.67 8.36 15.86
C LEU A 166 7.52 7.48 14.63
N TRP A 167 6.75 7.91 13.63
CA TRP A 167 6.56 7.20 12.37
C TRP A 167 7.90 6.89 11.71
N GLN A 168 8.75 7.91 11.54
CA GLN A 168 10.07 7.76 10.94
C GLN A 168 10.98 6.78 11.71
N ARG A 169 10.91 6.76 13.05
CA ARG A 169 11.66 5.80 13.88
C ARG A 169 11.16 4.39 13.65
N TRP A 170 9.84 4.17 13.64
CA TRP A 170 9.23 2.87 13.40
C TRP A 170 9.56 2.34 12.01
N ILE A 171 9.43 3.13 10.97
CA ILE A 171 9.75 2.70 9.61
C ILE A 171 11.21 2.23 9.48
N ARG A 172 12.16 2.94 10.11
CA ARG A 172 13.58 2.50 10.12
C ARG A 172 13.76 1.16 10.84
N ARG A 173 13.08 0.93 11.96
CA ARG A 173 13.12 -0.32 12.71
C ARG A 173 12.51 -1.47 11.90
N PHE A 174 11.34 -1.25 11.31
CA PHE A 174 10.65 -2.23 10.47
C PHE A 174 11.48 -2.64 9.26
N ARG A 175 12.09 -1.66 8.59
CA ARG A 175 13.00 -1.94 7.47
C ARG A 175 14.16 -2.82 7.90
N ARG A 176 14.76 -2.56 9.06
CA ARG A 176 15.86 -3.40 9.58
C ARG A 176 15.35 -4.81 9.91
N ALA A 177 14.23 -4.93 10.60
CA ALA A 177 13.64 -6.21 10.98
C ALA A 177 13.28 -7.06 9.74
N ALA A 178 12.54 -6.47 8.79
CA ALA A 178 12.13 -7.14 7.56
C ALA A 178 13.34 -7.61 6.71
N ARG A 179 14.39 -6.78 6.60
CA ARG A 179 15.62 -7.19 5.88
C ARG A 179 16.33 -8.38 6.52
N THR A 180 16.26 -8.52 7.84
CA THR A 180 16.91 -9.63 8.55
C THR A 180 16.20 -10.95 8.30
N SER A 181 14.88 -10.95 8.21
CA SER A 181 14.06 -12.15 8.01
C SER A 181 13.76 -12.45 6.54
N GLY A 182 13.70 -11.41 5.70
CA GLY A 182 13.20 -11.50 4.33
C GLY A 182 11.66 -11.42 4.24
N ALA A 183 10.95 -11.19 5.35
CA ALA A 183 9.49 -11.12 5.36
C ALA A 183 8.96 -9.85 4.68
N PHE A 184 7.76 -9.93 4.09
CA PHE A 184 7.02 -8.74 3.65
C PHE A 184 6.41 -8.04 4.86
N GLY A 185 6.67 -6.76 5.03
CA GLY A 185 6.01 -5.95 6.05
C GLY A 185 4.89 -5.11 5.43
N LEU A 186 3.63 -5.37 5.76
CA LEU A 186 2.47 -4.67 5.20
C LEU A 186 1.81 -3.83 6.29
N LEU A 187 1.95 -2.51 6.19
CA LEU A 187 1.26 -1.55 7.03
C LEU A 187 -0.09 -1.22 6.37
N LEU A 188 -1.19 -1.49 7.07
CA LEU A 188 -2.54 -1.28 6.59
C LEU A 188 -3.24 -0.24 7.47
N GLY A 189 -3.72 0.85 6.88
CA GLY A 189 -4.40 1.88 7.67
C GLY A 189 -4.53 3.23 6.98
N ALA A 190 -4.50 4.30 7.78
CA ALA A 190 -4.63 5.66 7.31
C ALA A 190 -3.41 6.11 6.48
N ASP A 191 -3.58 7.17 5.70
CA ASP A 191 -2.48 7.75 4.92
C ASP A 191 -1.36 8.26 5.82
N ALA A 192 -0.11 7.99 5.44
CA ALA A 192 1.09 8.39 6.17
C ALA A 192 2.26 8.72 5.22
N PRO A 193 3.31 9.42 5.71
CA PRO A 193 4.47 9.76 4.89
C PRO A 193 5.17 8.53 4.31
N ALA A 194 5.50 8.57 3.01
CA ALA A 194 6.16 7.48 2.30
C ALA A 194 7.65 7.30 2.63
N ALA A 195 8.25 8.25 3.35
CA ALA A 195 9.70 8.25 3.58
C ALA A 195 10.16 7.00 4.35
N GLY A 196 11.07 6.23 3.73
CA GLY A 196 11.63 4.99 4.27
C GLY A 196 10.82 3.72 3.95
N LEU A 197 9.63 3.85 3.38
CA LEU A 197 8.85 2.74 2.84
C LEU A 197 9.39 2.31 1.48
N GLU A 198 9.18 1.06 1.12
CA GLU A 198 9.48 0.55 -0.23
C GLU A 198 8.43 0.98 -1.23
N THR A 199 7.16 0.80 -0.87
CA THR A 199 6.02 1.26 -1.67
C THR A 199 4.97 1.92 -0.79
N LYS A 200 4.21 2.83 -1.38
CA LYS A 200 3.00 3.40 -0.80
C LYS A 200 1.87 3.27 -1.81
N TRP A 201 0.78 2.68 -1.36
CA TRP A 201 -0.42 2.43 -2.12
C TRP A 201 -1.60 3.18 -1.55
N HIS A 202 -2.48 3.62 -2.43
CA HIS A 202 -3.79 4.11 -2.07
C HIS A 202 -4.83 3.27 -2.82
N ILE A 203 -5.69 2.58 -2.07
CA ILE A 203 -6.66 1.63 -2.61
C ILE A 203 -8.06 2.10 -2.22
N THR A 204 -8.95 2.21 -3.20
CA THR A 204 -10.35 2.54 -2.97
C THR A 204 -11.24 1.56 -3.71
N SER A 205 -12.37 1.21 -3.09
CA SER A 205 -13.38 0.42 -3.78
C SER A 205 -14.01 1.24 -4.91
N SER A 206 -14.34 0.57 -5.98
CA SER A 206 -15.08 1.15 -7.08
C SER A 206 -16.37 0.36 -7.30
N CYS A 207 -17.46 1.07 -7.55
CA CYS A 207 -18.72 0.44 -7.93
C CYS A 207 -18.87 0.47 -9.45
N TYR A 208 -19.27 -0.64 -9.97
CA TYR A 208 -19.70 -0.75 -11.35
C TYR A 208 -21.21 -0.44 -11.42
N GLN A 209 -21.61 0.60 -12.16
CA GLN A 209 -23.03 0.99 -12.24
C GLN A 209 -23.87 0.07 -13.12
N GLN A 210 -23.27 -0.73 -13.95
CA GLN A 210 -23.96 -1.70 -14.81
C GLN A 210 -23.34 -3.07 -14.58
N ALA A 211 -23.80 -3.78 -13.53
CA ALA A 211 -23.54 -5.20 -13.46
C ALA A 211 -24.05 -5.83 -14.76
N PRO A 212 -23.22 -6.51 -15.56
CA PRO A 212 -23.77 -7.25 -16.69
C PRO A 212 -24.78 -8.25 -16.17
N GLU A 213 -25.87 -8.48 -16.92
CA GLU A 213 -26.91 -9.45 -16.59
C GLU A 213 -26.39 -10.90 -16.51
N SER A 214 -25.11 -11.13 -16.80
CA SER A 214 -24.47 -12.43 -16.72
C SER A 214 -23.77 -12.63 -15.37
N SER A 215 -24.01 -13.80 -14.78
CA SER A 215 -23.48 -14.34 -13.54
C SER A 215 -21.95 -14.33 -13.36
N GLN A 216 -21.19 -13.82 -14.34
CA GLN A 216 -19.71 -13.77 -14.31
C GLN A 216 -19.15 -12.80 -13.23
N TRP A 217 -19.95 -11.88 -12.71
CA TRP A 217 -19.49 -10.85 -11.75
C TRP A 217 -19.63 -11.26 -10.29
N ASP A 218 -20.47 -12.25 -9.98
CA ASP A 218 -20.58 -12.84 -8.64
C ASP A 218 -19.27 -13.50 -8.19
N GLU A 219 -18.38 -13.75 -9.17
CA GLU A 219 -17.07 -14.36 -8.94
C GLU A 219 -15.95 -13.35 -8.67
N TRP A 220 -16.20 -12.04 -8.75
CA TRP A 220 -15.19 -10.99 -8.58
C TRP A 220 -15.31 -10.27 -7.22
N PRO A 221 -14.51 -10.64 -6.23
CA PRO A 221 -14.65 -10.10 -4.87
C PRO A 221 -14.17 -8.65 -4.72
N GLY A 222 -13.56 -8.04 -5.75
CA GLY A 222 -13.10 -6.66 -5.65
C GLY A 222 -12.79 -6.02 -6.99
N LEU A 223 -13.37 -4.85 -7.20
CA LEU A 223 -12.97 -3.87 -8.20
C LEU A 223 -12.39 -2.67 -7.46
N TRP A 224 -11.13 -2.36 -7.70
CA TRP A 224 -10.39 -1.32 -6.98
C TRP A 224 -9.78 -0.30 -7.91
N ASP A 225 -9.84 0.98 -7.54
CA ASP A 225 -8.93 2.01 -8.03
C ASP A 225 -7.62 1.87 -7.25
N VAL A 226 -6.61 1.37 -7.91
CA VAL A 226 -5.29 1.10 -7.33
C VAL A 226 -4.33 2.20 -7.75
N GLU A 227 -3.86 2.97 -6.79
CA GLU A 227 -2.85 3.99 -7.00
C GLU A 227 -1.57 3.62 -6.23
N LEU A 228 -0.49 3.33 -6.97
CA LEU A 228 0.87 3.26 -6.44
C LEU A 228 1.42 4.68 -6.38
N VAL A 229 1.30 5.30 -5.21
CA VAL A 229 1.72 6.70 -4.98
C VAL A 229 3.23 6.86 -5.08
N SER A 230 3.96 5.86 -4.56
CA SER A 230 5.43 5.82 -4.66
C SER A 230 5.94 4.39 -4.59
N ALA A 231 7.02 4.14 -5.34
CA ALA A 231 7.82 2.93 -5.27
C ALA A 231 9.29 3.28 -5.31
N ARG A 232 10.10 2.65 -4.47
CA ARG A 232 11.55 2.87 -4.47
C ARG A 232 12.15 2.26 -5.74
N GLY A 233 12.84 3.09 -6.52
CA GLY A 233 13.40 2.68 -7.81
C GLY A 233 12.38 2.50 -8.93
N GLY A 234 11.09 2.59 -8.61
CA GLY A 234 9.98 2.49 -9.55
C GLY A 234 9.37 3.84 -9.90
N ARG A 235 8.16 3.80 -10.42
CA ARG A 235 7.39 4.97 -10.85
C ARG A 235 5.96 4.93 -10.29
N PRO A 236 5.27 6.06 -10.15
CA PRO A 236 3.85 6.06 -9.84
C PRO A 236 3.04 5.32 -10.91
N TYR A 237 1.95 4.67 -10.45
CA TYR A 237 1.04 3.94 -11.31
C TYR A 237 -0.39 4.10 -10.79
N ARG A 238 -1.36 4.14 -11.67
CA ARG A 238 -2.77 4.12 -11.29
C ARG A 238 -3.58 3.41 -12.35
N ASN A 239 -4.44 2.50 -11.93
CA ASN A 239 -5.38 1.81 -12.80
C ASN A 239 -6.52 1.18 -11.99
N MET A 240 -7.62 0.86 -12.70
CA MET A 240 -8.70 0.05 -12.18
C MET A 240 -8.33 -1.42 -12.29
N LEU A 241 -8.22 -2.10 -11.15
CA LEU A 241 -7.86 -3.51 -11.08
C LEU A 241 -8.99 -4.35 -10.52
N VAL A 242 -9.09 -5.55 -11.03
CA VAL A 242 -9.99 -6.60 -10.56
C VAL A 242 -9.17 -7.78 -10.07
N TRP A 243 -9.54 -8.35 -8.93
CA TRP A 243 -9.01 -9.63 -8.46
C TRP A 243 -9.89 -10.77 -8.97
N ASP A 244 -9.36 -11.56 -9.89
CA ASP A 244 -10.01 -12.78 -10.39
C ASP A 244 -9.68 -13.94 -9.43
N ARG A 245 -10.67 -14.34 -8.62
CA ARG A 245 -10.52 -15.42 -7.63
C ARG A 245 -10.23 -16.78 -8.25
N ILE A 246 -10.77 -17.04 -9.44
CA ILE A 246 -10.63 -18.36 -10.11
C ILE A 246 -9.20 -18.51 -10.59
N SER A 247 -8.72 -17.53 -11.37
CA SER A 247 -7.33 -17.54 -11.87
C SER A 247 -6.31 -17.07 -10.84
N ARG A 248 -6.75 -16.51 -9.69
CA ARG A 248 -5.93 -15.94 -8.62
C ARG A 248 -4.93 -14.90 -9.16
N ARG A 249 -5.44 -13.97 -9.99
CA ARG A 249 -4.65 -12.95 -10.68
C ARG A 249 -5.33 -11.60 -10.67
N PHE A 250 -4.50 -10.56 -10.64
CA PHE A 250 -4.98 -9.22 -10.96
C PHE A 250 -5.23 -9.11 -12.47
N ARG A 251 -6.28 -8.38 -12.82
CA ARG A 251 -6.62 -8.04 -14.20
C ARG A 251 -6.99 -6.57 -14.30
N HIS A 252 -6.70 -5.96 -15.44
CA HIS A 252 -7.26 -4.66 -15.75
C HIS A 252 -8.76 -4.75 -16.01
N LEU A 253 -9.49 -3.73 -15.59
CA LEU A 253 -10.88 -3.60 -16.02
C LEU A 253 -10.91 -3.42 -17.55
N PRO A 254 -11.68 -4.23 -18.30
CA PRO A 254 -11.78 -4.09 -19.75
C PRO A 254 -12.18 -2.69 -20.17
N ALA A 255 -11.57 -2.15 -21.24
CA ALA A 255 -11.76 -0.77 -21.68
C ALA A 255 -13.22 -0.39 -21.95
N GLN A 256 -14.03 -1.34 -22.42
CA GLN A 256 -15.48 -1.17 -22.63
C GLN A 256 -16.24 -0.85 -21.33
N HIS A 257 -15.66 -1.12 -20.18
CA HIS A 257 -16.27 -0.94 -18.87
C HIS A 257 -15.68 0.26 -18.11
N GLN A 258 -14.56 0.80 -18.57
CA GLN A 258 -13.90 1.94 -17.92
C GLN A 258 -14.73 3.25 -18.02
N ASN A 259 -15.50 3.42 -19.09
CA ASN A 259 -16.33 4.60 -19.32
C ASN A 259 -17.60 4.64 -18.45
N SER A 260 -17.97 3.54 -17.80
CA SER A 260 -19.14 3.43 -16.93
C SER A 260 -18.82 3.60 -15.45
N VAL A 261 -17.55 3.78 -15.10
CA VAL A 261 -17.14 4.09 -13.74
C VAL A 261 -17.37 5.58 -13.50
N PRO A 262 -18.25 5.99 -12.55
CA PRO A 262 -18.48 7.40 -12.29
C PRO A 262 -17.17 8.04 -11.82
N ALA A 263 -16.85 9.20 -12.42
CA ALA A 263 -15.77 10.03 -11.95
C ALA A 263 -16.04 10.38 -10.47
N ARG A 264 -15.26 9.77 -9.57
CA ARG A 264 -15.15 10.08 -8.14
C ARG A 264 -16.47 10.39 -7.44
N HIS A 265 -17.03 9.44 -6.69
CA HIS A 265 -17.66 9.82 -5.44
C HIS A 265 -16.55 10.35 -4.50
N ILE A 266 -16.32 11.65 -4.57
CA ILE A 266 -15.61 12.38 -3.54
C ILE A 266 -16.51 12.26 -2.30
N TYR A 267 -16.20 11.34 -1.40
CA TYR A 267 -16.62 11.49 -0.02
C TYR A 267 -15.90 12.74 0.48
N GLN A 268 -16.61 13.88 0.37
CA GLN A 268 -16.22 15.08 1.10
C GLN A 268 -16.13 14.64 2.55
N SER A 269 -14.93 14.79 3.09
CA SER A 269 -14.65 14.67 4.51
C SER A 269 -15.73 15.48 5.26
N ALA A 270 -16.76 14.80 5.77
CA ALA A 270 -17.55 15.35 6.83
C ALA A 270 -16.59 15.52 8.01
N ALA A 271 -16.28 16.76 8.33
CA ALA A 271 -15.50 17.12 9.51
C ALA A 271 -16.04 16.31 10.68
N SER A 272 -15.18 15.50 11.31
CA SER A 272 -15.52 14.76 12.52
C SER A 272 -16.18 15.71 13.51
N PRO A 273 -17.38 15.43 14.02
CA PRO A 273 -17.91 16.18 15.12
C PRO A 273 -16.95 16.05 16.30
N ALA A 274 -16.49 17.17 16.83
CA ALA A 274 -15.68 17.21 18.01
C ALA A 274 -16.40 16.45 19.14
N PHE A 275 -15.77 15.38 19.61
CA PHE A 275 -16.23 14.62 20.76
C PHE A 275 -16.06 15.52 21.99
N SER A 276 -17.14 16.21 22.39
CA SER A 276 -17.16 16.96 23.64
C SER A 276 -17.22 15.95 24.80
N ALA A 277 -16.13 15.77 25.48
CA ALA A 277 -16.09 15.05 26.75
C ALA A 277 -16.99 15.78 27.76
N GLN A 278 -18.10 15.18 28.14
CA GLN A 278 -18.83 15.64 29.32
C GLN A 278 -18.05 15.26 30.58
N PRO A 279 -17.89 16.17 31.56
CA PRO A 279 -17.29 15.81 32.82
C PRO A 279 -18.25 14.91 33.60
N VAL A 280 -17.75 13.75 34.03
CA VAL A 280 -18.43 12.91 35.02
C VAL A 280 -18.35 13.63 36.34
N SER A 281 -19.48 14.13 36.84
CA SER A 281 -19.59 14.69 38.20
C SER A 281 -19.60 13.53 39.20
N ALA A 282 -18.89 13.77 40.29
CA ALA A 282 -18.64 12.89 41.44
C ALA A 282 -19.89 12.33 42.11
#